data_01c25bba4915bbd0035a66f912a56b12
#
_entry.id   01c25bba4915bbd0035a66f912a56b12
#
_cell.length_a   1.000
_cell.length_b   1.000
_cell.length_c   1.000
_cell.angle_alpha   90.00
_cell.angle_beta   90.00
_cell.angle_gamma   90.00
#
_symmetry.space_group_name_H-M   'P 1'
#
loop_
_entity.id
_entity.type
_entity.pdbx_description
1 polymer ?
#
loop_
_entity_poly.entity_id
_entity_poly.type
_entity_poly.pdbx_seq_one_letter_code
_entity_poly.pdbx_strand_id
1 'polypeptide(L)'
;NHNPVPIIKPEDYELNFFINTKFINKFTLEDLKKMKSKKVITTIQCGGNRRGEFDKTSGTQWGIGAISTAEWEGIPLCNLLENYNAKYIHFEGYDGVKSSIPFKKGRNCFGDVLVAYKMNGVELPRDHGYPVRVIVPGYVGIRNIKWIQEIILEDEEIDSSWQKGIAYKILPGSIRCLEDVSKINLDDIDTINELP
;
A
#
# COMPACT_ATOMS: atom_id res chain seq x y z
N ASN A 1 -6.53 -9.55 -4.53
CA ASN A 1 -7.08 -9.66 -5.88
C ASN A 1 -8.11 -8.58 -6.09
N HIS A 2 -7.93 -7.77 -7.12
CA HIS A 2 -8.84 -6.70 -7.52
C HIS A 2 -9.53 -7.12 -8.82
N ASN A 3 -10.79 -6.76 -8.96
CA ASN A 3 -11.55 -7.09 -10.16
C ASN A 3 -12.50 -5.93 -10.49
N PRO A 4 -12.46 -5.34 -11.69
CA PRO A 4 -11.54 -5.69 -12.78
C PRO A 4 -10.10 -5.19 -12.54
N VAL A 5 -9.12 -5.87 -13.14
CA VAL A 5 -7.73 -5.40 -13.17
C VAL A 5 -7.63 -4.24 -14.16
N PRO A 6 -7.15 -3.05 -13.78
CA PRO A 6 -7.04 -1.90 -14.67
C PRO A 6 -6.20 -2.19 -15.93
N ILE A 7 -6.58 -1.58 -17.03
CA ILE A 7 -5.81 -1.57 -18.29
C ILE A 7 -5.23 -0.16 -18.41
N ILE A 8 -3.94 -0.05 -18.13
CA ILE A 8 -3.22 1.22 -18.15
C ILE A 8 -2.18 1.13 -19.26
N LYS A 9 -2.25 2.04 -20.21
CA LYS A 9 -1.22 2.16 -21.25
C LYS A 9 -0.03 2.92 -20.67
N PRO A 10 1.19 2.42 -20.84
CA PRO A 10 2.39 3.04 -20.25
C PRO A 10 2.64 4.47 -20.74
N GLU A 11 2.25 4.77 -21.99
CA GLU A 11 2.34 6.11 -22.59
C GLU A 11 1.36 7.12 -21.96
N ASP A 12 0.24 6.64 -21.42
CA ASP A 12 -0.79 7.47 -20.78
C ASP A 12 -0.64 7.50 -19.24
N TYR A 13 0.37 6.79 -18.69
CA TYR A 13 0.54 6.70 -17.25
C TYR A 13 1.12 7.98 -16.65
N GLU A 14 0.47 8.49 -15.62
CA GLU A 14 0.93 9.60 -14.81
C GLU A 14 0.78 9.27 -13.32
N LEU A 15 1.84 9.46 -12.55
CA LEU A 15 1.84 9.46 -11.09
C LEU A 15 1.76 10.90 -10.60
N ASN A 16 0.65 11.28 -10.00
CA ASN A 16 0.42 12.62 -9.50
C ASN A 16 0.88 12.74 -8.04
N PHE A 17 1.52 13.87 -7.72
CA PHE A 17 2.01 14.16 -6.38
C PHE A 17 1.35 15.42 -5.83
N PHE A 18 0.78 15.30 -4.62
CA PHE A 18 0.04 16.37 -3.95
C PHE A 18 0.55 16.60 -2.52
N ILE A 19 0.32 17.81 -2.01
CA ILE A 19 0.37 18.14 -0.59
C ILE A 19 -1.02 18.66 -0.21
N ASN A 20 -1.72 17.94 0.65
CA ASN A 20 -3.15 18.16 0.89
C ASN A 20 -3.88 18.14 -0.47
N THR A 21 -4.61 19.19 -0.80
CA THR A 21 -5.33 19.33 -2.07
C THR A 21 -4.51 20.00 -3.17
N LYS A 22 -3.26 20.44 -2.86
CA LYS A 22 -2.43 21.21 -3.80
C LYS A 22 -1.62 20.25 -4.68
N PHE A 23 -1.85 20.31 -6.00
CA PHE A 23 -1.00 19.63 -6.99
C PHE A 23 0.42 20.23 -6.95
N ILE A 24 1.43 19.36 -6.90
CA ILE A 24 2.84 19.72 -6.82
C ILE A 24 3.58 19.33 -8.10
N ASN A 25 3.43 18.08 -8.53
CA ASN A 25 4.14 17.55 -9.70
C ASN A 25 3.44 16.29 -10.23
N LYS A 26 3.84 15.86 -11.43
CA LYS A 26 3.49 14.57 -11.98
C LYS A 26 4.72 13.92 -12.60
N PHE A 27 4.73 12.60 -12.64
CA PHE A 27 5.80 11.78 -13.20
C PHE A 27 5.21 10.80 -14.20
N THR A 28 5.72 10.80 -15.42
CA THR A 28 5.44 9.75 -16.39
C THR A 28 6.25 8.49 -16.03
N LEU A 29 5.91 7.35 -16.63
CA LEU A 29 6.71 6.12 -16.47
C LEU A 29 8.17 6.34 -16.90
N GLU A 30 8.39 7.11 -17.97
CA GLU A 30 9.72 7.44 -18.48
C GLU A 30 10.52 8.31 -17.50
N ASP A 31 9.86 9.26 -16.83
CA ASP A 31 10.52 10.09 -15.81
C ASP A 31 10.98 9.24 -14.64
N LEU A 32 10.11 8.32 -14.18
CA LEU A 32 10.47 7.38 -13.11
C LEU A 32 11.64 6.48 -13.52
N LYS A 33 11.65 5.93 -14.74
CA LYS A 33 12.72 5.06 -15.24
C LYS A 33 14.08 5.79 -15.41
N LYS A 34 14.09 7.13 -15.58
CA LYS A 34 15.31 7.96 -15.65
C LYS A 34 15.93 8.24 -14.28
N MET A 35 15.16 8.12 -13.19
CA MET A 35 15.66 8.34 -11.85
C MET A 35 16.51 7.17 -11.38
N LYS A 36 17.38 7.40 -10.38
CA LYS A 36 18.21 6.34 -9.78
C LYS A 36 17.32 5.31 -9.09
N SER A 37 17.32 4.10 -9.62
CA SER A 37 16.57 2.97 -9.05
C SER A 37 17.33 2.25 -7.93
N LYS A 38 16.57 1.49 -7.13
CA LYS A 38 17.06 0.55 -6.13
C LYS A 38 16.34 -0.78 -6.30
N LYS A 39 17.04 -1.88 -5.96
CA LYS A 39 16.46 -3.22 -5.87
C LYS A 39 16.30 -3.61 -4.42
N VAL A 40 15.15 -4.21 -4.09
CA VAL A 40 14.83 -4.70 -2.75
C VAL A 40 14.16 -6.06 -2.87
N ILE A 41 14.66 -7.05 -2.13
CA ILE A 41 13.98 -8.34 -1.97
C ILE A 41 13.13 -8.23 -0.72
N THR A 42 11.82 -8.39 -0.87
CA THR A 42 10.90 -8.34 0.26
C THR A 42 9.70 -9.24 0.07
N THR A 43 9.15 -9.66 1.22
CA THR A 43 7.94 -10.46 1.31
C THR A 43 6.73 -9.56 1.51
N ILE A 44 5.66 -9.82 0.77
CA ILE A 44 4.36 -9.20 0.94
C ILE A 44 3.40 -10.26 1.44
N GLN A 45 2.70 -9.98 2.54
CA GLN A 45 1.71 -10.87 3.14
C GLN A 45 0.36 -10.16 3.26
N CYS A 46 -0.70 -10.84 2.83
CA CYS A 46 -2.07 -10.40 3.08
C CYS A 46 -2.42 -10.55 4.57
N GLY A 47 -3.07 -9.55 5.16
CA GLY A 47 -3.57 -9.65 6.55
C GLY A 47 -4.60 -10.77 6.76
N GLY A 48 -5.18 -11.30 5.67
CA GLY A 48 -6.07 -12.47 5.70
C GLY A 48 -5.37 -13.82 5.54
N ASN A 49 -4.03 -13.87 5.46
CA ASN A 49 -3.32 -15.14 5.38
C ASN A 49 -3.70 -16.05 6.57
N ARG A 50 -4.01 -17.32 6.29
CA ARG A 50 -4.48 -18.32 7.25
C ARG A 50 -5.89 -18.06 7.84
N ARG A 51 -6.69 -17.14 7.28
CA ARG A 51 -8.06 -16.90 7.77
C ARG A 51 -8.92 -18.17 7.79
N GLY A 52 -8.73 -19.07 6.83
CA GLY A 52 -9.46 -20.34 6.74
C GLY A 52 -9.18 -21.32 7.88
N GLU A 53 -8.20 -21.05 8.75
CA GLU A 53 -7.92 -21.88 9.94
C GLU A 53 -8.80 -21.51 11.15
N PHE A 54 -9.52 -20.38 11.06
CA PHE A 54 -10.46 -19.95 12.11
C PHE A 54 -11.88 -20.40 11.78
N ASP A 55 -12.62 -20.83 12.81
CA ASP A 55 -14.04 -21.11 12.68
C ASP A 55 -14.85 -19.81 12.46
N LYS A 56 -15.88 -19.89 11.59
CA LYS A 56 -16.87 -18.83 11.38
C LYS A 56 -16.28 -17.46 11.01
N THR A 57 -15.37 -17.42 10.05
CA THR A 57 -14.86 -16.17 9.49
C THR A 57 -15.66 -15.74 8.27
N SER A 58 -15.79 -14.42 8.06
CA SER A 58 -16.34 -13.83 6.83
C SER A 58 -15.23 -13.45 5.85
N GLY A 59 -15.58 -13.34 4.56
CA GLY A 59 -14.67 -13.02 3.48
C GLY A 59 -13.97 -14.25 2.89
N THR A 60 -12.95 -14.02 2.05
CA THR A 60 -12.22 -15.09 1.36
C THR A 60 -11.47 -15.97 2.37
N GLN A 61 -11.66 -17.27 2.27
CA GLN A 61 -11.01 -18.26 3.11
C GLN A 61 -9.58 -18.52 2.60
N TRP A 62 -8.65 -17.66 2.98
CA TRP A 62 -7.24 -17.82 2.65
C TRP A 62 -6.62 -18.97 3.45
N GLY A 63 -5.88 -19.87 2.77
CA GLY A 63 -4.93 -20.78 3.39
C GLY A 63 -3.61 -20.09 3.72
N ILE A 64 -2.54 -20.89 3.78
CA ILE A 64 -1.17 -20.43 4.13
C ILE A 64 -0.45 -19.68 2.99
N GLY A 65 -1.02 -19.62 1.78
CA GLY A 65 -0.35 -19.14 0.56
C GLY A 65 -0.58 -17.68 0.22
N ALA A 66 -1.25 -16.88 1.08
CA ALA A 66 -1.45 -15.46 0.83
C ALA A 66 -0.20 -14.61 1.21
N ILE A 67 0.97 -15.14 0.85
CA ILE A 67 2.30 -14.57 1.11
C ILE A 67 3.23 -14.90 -0.05
N SER A 68 4.09 -13.97 -0.44
CA SER A 68 5.09 -14.22 -1.50
C SER A 68 6.26 -13.25 -1.39
N THR A 69 7.45 -13.71 -1.82
CA THR A 69 8.68 -12.94 -1.86
C THR A 69 9.11 -12.71 -3.29
N ALA A 70 9.55 -11.49 -3.61
CA ALA A 70 10.10 -11.14 -4.92
C ALA A 70 11.20 -10.08 -4.80
N GLU A 71 12.01 -9.95 -5.84
CA GLU A 71 12.88 -8.80 -6.06
C GLU A 71 12.05 -7.70 -6.74
N TRP A 72 12.05 -6.51 -6.16
CA TRP A 72 11.39 -5.33 -6.69
C TRP A 72 12.41 -4.28 -7.08
N GLU A 73 12.23 -3.66 -8.24
CA GLU A 73 13.08 -2.54 -8.69
C GLU A 73 12.21 -1.31 -8.96
N GLY A 74 12.63 -0.18 -8.42
CA GLY A 74 11.93 1.09 -8.56
C GLY A 74 12.68 2.25 -7.92
N ILE A 75 11.99 3.38 -7.81
CA ILE A 75 12.54 4.59 -7.19
C ILE A 75 12.32 4.51 -5.68
N PRO A 76 13.36 4.72 -4.83
CA PRO A 76 13.15 4.93 -3.41
C PRO A 76 12.18 6.10 -3.18
N LEU A 77 11.08 5.85 -2.46
CA LEU A 77 10.07 6.89 -2.20
C LEU A 77 10.69 8.10 -1.49
N CYS A 78 11.67 7.89 -0.62
CA CYS A 78 12.35 8.97 0.08
C CYS A 78 12.95 10.02 -0.85
N ASN A 79 13.34 9.67 -2.08
CA ASN A 79 13.89 10.61 -3.05
C ASN A 79 12.82 11.62 -3.55
N LEU A 80 11.55 11.23 -3.53
CA LEU A 80 10.43 12.11 -3.90
C LEU A 80 10.00 13.00 -2.72
N LEU A 81 10.48 12.71 -1.49
CA LEU A 81 10.02 13.33 -0.25
C LEU A 81 11.07 14.26 0.40
N GLU A 82 12.23 14.47 -0.22
CA GLU A 82 13.39 15.13 0.42
C GLU A 82 13.10 16.48 1.07
N ASN A 83 12.26 17.30 0.42
CA ASN A 83 11.99 18.68 0.82
C ASN A 83 10.62 18.88 1.48
N TYR A 84 9.95 17.79 1.86
CA TYR A 84 8.59 17.82 2.38
C TYR A 84 8.50 17.30 3.80
N ASN A 85 7.42 17.68 4.48
CA ASN A 85 7.06 17.18 5.79
C ASN A 85 5.56 16.98 5.87
N ALA A 86 5.13 15.92 6.56
CA ALA A 86 3.73 15.55 6.80
C ALA A 86 3.69 14.54 7.95
N LYS A 87 2.50 14.08 8.35
CA LYS A 87 2.36 12.95 9.26
C LYS A 87 2.16 11.63 8.50
N TYR A 88 1.46 11.66 7.37
CA TYR A 88 1.11 10.49 6.57
C TYR A 88 1.42 10.69 5.09
N ILE A 89 1.58 9.57 4.39
CA ILE A 89 1.64 9.48 2.94
C ILE A 89 0.45 8.64 2.51
N HIS A 90 -0.46 9.23 1.77
CA HIS A 90 -1.57 8.52 1.16
C HIS A 90 -1.18 8.00 -0.22
N PHE A 91 -1.66 6.82 -0.53
CA PHE A 91 -1.53 6.18 -1.84
C PHE A 91 -2.92 5.89 -2.37
N GLU A 92 -3.16 6.24 -3.63
CA GLU A 92 -4.39 5.92 -4.34
C GLU A 92 -4.08 5.21 -5.66
N GLY A 93 -4.74 4.07 -5.88
CA GLY A 93 -4.61 3.28 -7.11
C GLY A 93 -5.68 3.60 -8.13
N TYR A 94 -5.42 3.31 -9.42
CA TYR A 94 -6.40 3.41 -10.50
C TYR A 94 -7.66 2.54 -10.30
N ASP A 95 -7.60 1.57 -9.40
CA ASP A 95 -8.72 0.71 -9.00
C ASP A 95 -9.54 1.30 -7.83
N GLY A 96 -9.21 2.52 -7.39
CA GLY A 96 -9.86 3.22 -6.28
C GLY A 96 -9.46 2.72 -4.89
N VAL A 97 -8.52 1.78 -4.78
CA VAL A 97 -8.01 1.36 -3.47
C VAL A 97 -7.11 2.45 -2.90
N LYS A 98 -7.39 2.82 -1.65
CA LYS A 98 -6.69 3.89 -0.93
C LYS A 98 -6.10 3.35 0.37
N SER A 99 -4.88 3.74 0.67
CA SER A 99 -4.20 3.37 1.92
C SER A 99 -3.19 4.44 2.30
N SER A 100 -2.80 4.50 3.56
CA SER A 100 -1.74 5.40 4.02
C SER A 100 -0.70 4.67 4.86
N ILE A 101 0.48 5.27 4.92
CA ILE A 101 1.57 4.88 5.83
C ILE A 101 2.05 6.11 6.58
N PRO A 102 2.67 5.97 7.77
CA PRO A 102 3.33 7.07 8.44
C PRO A 102 4.41 7.70 7.54
N PHE A 103 4.44 9.04 7.48
CA PHE A 103 5.43 9.77 6.69
C PHE A 103 6.87 9.37 7.02
N LYS A 104 7.16 9.14 8.30
CA LYS A 104 8.47 8.68 8.80
C LYS A 104 8.93 7.39 8.10
N LYS A 105 8.00 6.45 7.79
CA LYS A 105 8.34 5.19 7.10
C LYS A 105 8.79 5.45 5.66
N GLY A 106 8.04 6.25 4.90
CA GLY A 106 8.36 6.55 3.49
C GLY A 106 9.55 7.49 3.33
N ARG A 107 9.73 8.44 4.27
CA ARG A 107 10.85 9.41 4.28
C ARG A 107 12.18 8.77 4.64
N ASN A 108 12.17 7.67 5.40
CA ASN A 108 13.38 6.94 5.76
C ASN A 108 13.90 6.11 4.58
N CYS A 109 15.03 6.50 3.99
CA CYS A 109 15.65 5.79 2.88
C CYS A 109 16.10 4.37 3.22
N PHE A 110 16.30 4.05 4.51
CA PHE A 110 16.55 2.68 5.00
C PHE A 110 15.25 1.89 5.23
N GLY A 111 14.09 2.53 5.11
CA GLY A 111 12.79 1.89 5.15
C GLY A 111 12.45 1.10 3.87
N ASP A 112 13.26 1.29 2.82
CA ASP A 112 13.20 0.57 1.54
C ASP A 112 11.84 0.66 0.81
N VAL A 113 11.07 1.70 1.08
CA VAL A 113 9.80 1.94 0.37
C VAL A 113 10.10 2.32 -1.08
N LEU A 114 9.50 1.60 -2.04
CA LEU A 114 9.71 1.81 -3.48
C LEU A 114 8.43 2.21 -4.20
N VAL A 115 8.59 3.09 -5.18
CA VAL A 115 7.68 3.25 -6.33
C VAL A 115 8.24 2.32 -7.42
N ALA A 116 7.73 1.08 -7.45
CA ALA A 116 8.32 -0.03 -8.20
C ALA A 116 7.67 -0.18 -9.58
N TYR A 117 8.48 -0.46 -10.60
CA TYR A 117 8.05 -0.70 -11.99
C TYR A 117 8.58 -2.03 -12.55
N LYS A 118 9.40 -2.81 -11.78
CA LYS A 118 9.81 -4.16 -12.13
C LYS A 118 9.67 -5.14 -10.96
N MET A 119 9.47 -6.39 -11.30
CA MET A 119 9.43 -7.54 -10.39
C MET A 119 10.26 -8.66 -10.98
N ASN A 120 11.22 -9.21 -10.21
CA ASN A 120 12.12 -10.29 -10.62
C ASN A 120 12.86 -9.99 -11.95
N GLY A 121 13.31 -8.74 -12.13
CA GLY A 121 14.09 -8.30 -13.28
C GLY A 121 13.30 -7.95 -14.55
N VAL A 122 11.97 -8.20 -14.57
CA VAL A 122 11.11 -7.88 -15.71
C VAL A 122 10.05 -6.82 -15.33
N GLU A 123 9.39 -6.22 -16.31
CA GLU A 123 8.26 -5.33 -16.04
C GLU A 123 7.18 -6.04 -15.22
N LEU A 124 6.44 -5.26 -14.42
CA LEU A 124 5.36 -5.80 -13.61
C LEU A 124 4.32 -6.51 -14.47
N PRO A 125 3.88 -7.73 -14.11
CA PRO A 125 2.65 -8.27 -14.69
C PRO A 125 1.47 -7.35 -14.40
N ARG A 126 0.48 -7.33 -15.28
CA ARG A 126 -0.68 -6.42 -15.18
C ARG A 126 -1.41 -6.55 -13.85
N ASP A 127 -1.68 -7.77 -13.40
CA ASP A 127 -2.36 -8.06 -12.13
C ASP A 127 -1.48 -7.85 -10.88
N HIS A 128 -0.18 -7.66 -11.06
CA HIS A 128 0.78 -7.28 -10.02
C HIS A 128 1.00 -5.77 -9.89
N GLY A 129 0.30 -4.96 -10.70
CA GLY A 129 0.31 -3.50 -10.56
C GLY A 129 1.00 -2.74 -11.69
N TYR A 130 1.15 -3.36 -12.90
CA TYR A 130 1.69 -2.65 -14.08
C TYR A 130 0.91 -1.36 -14.38
N PRO A 131 1.56 -0.23 -14.72
CA PRO A 131 3.00 -0.10 -14.92
C PRO A 131 3.80 0.20 -13.63
N VAL A 132 3.16 0.67 -12.57
CA VAL A 132 3.83 1.11 -11.33
C VAL A 132 3.00 0.76 -10.11
N ARG A 133 3.66 0.33 -9.05
CA ARG A 133 3.06 0.05 -7.74
C ARG A 133 3.92 0.56 -6.59
N VAL A 134 3.33 0.63 -5.40
CA VAL A 134 4.08 0.87 -4.16
C VAL A 134 4.48 -0.47 -3.53
N ILE A 135 5.70 -0.53 -3.02
CA ILE A 135 6.22 -1.61 -2.17
C ILE A 135 6.64 -1.01 -0.84
N VAL A 136 6.07 -1.53 0.24
CA VAL A 136 6.34 -1.09 1.62
C VAL A 136 6.83 -2.29 2.43
N PRO A 137 8.15 -2.53 2.47
CA PRO A 137 8.72 -3.67 3.19
C PRO A 137 8.33 -3.69 4.67
N GLY A 138 7.94 -4.88 5.17
CA GLY A 138 7.49 -5.09 6.54
C GLY A 138 6.05 -4.69 6.83
N TYR A 139 5.32 -4.16 5.83
CA TYR A 139 3.93 -3.72 6.00
C TYR A 139 2.95 -4.70 5.36
N VAL A 140 1.75 -4.80 5.96
CA VAL A 140 0.68 -5.66 5.47
C VAL A 140 0.32 -5.37 4.01
N GLY A 141 -0.10 -6.39 3.27
CA GLY A 141 -0.27 -6.36 1.81
C GLY A 141 -1.07 -5.18 1.28
N ILE A 142 -2.10 -4.72 2.01
CA ILE A 142 -2.94 -3.59 1.59
C ILE A 142 -2.20 -2.25 1.56
N ARG A 143 -1.06 -2.11 2.25
CA ARG A 143 -0.23 -0.90 2.19
C ARG A 143 0.62 -0.84 0.92
N ASN A 144 0.71 -1.94 0.20
CA ASN A 144 1.48 -2.11 -1.04
C ASN A 144 0.58 -1.89 -2.27
N ILE A 145 0.07 -0.65 -2.43
CA ILE A 145 -0.90 -0.28 -3.46
C ILE A 145 -0.39 -0.61 -4.86
N LYS A 146 -1.23 -1.30 -5.65
CA LYS A 146 -1.00 -1.58 -7.07
C LYS A 146 -1.57 -0.47 -7.94
N TRP A 147 -1.04 -0.33 -9.16
CA TRP A 147 -1.52 0.67 -10.14
C TRP A 147 -1.59 2.08 -9.53
N ILE A 148 -0.51 2.48 -8.85
CA ILE A 148 -0.50 3.76 -8.13
C ILE A 148 -0.76 4.93 -9.09
N GLN A 149 -1.72 5.77 -8.74
CA GLN A 149 -2.09 6.98 -9.47
C GLN A 149 -1.70 8.25 -8.73
N GLU A 150 -1.85 8.26 -7.41
CA GLU A 150 -1.60 9.45 -6.59
C GLU A 150 -0.78 9.13 -5.35
N ILE A 151 0.12 10.04 -5.02
CA ILE A 151 0.81 10.15 -3.74
C ILE A 151 0.44 11.49 -3.14
N ILE A 152 -0.13 11.50 -1.94
CA ILE A 152 -0.62 12.71 -1.27
C ILE A 152 0.01 12.78 0.12
N LEU A 153 0.62 13.90 0.47
CA LEU A 153 1.12 14.17 1.82
C LEU A 153 0.04 14.85 2.64
N GLU A 154 -0.26 14.28 3.81
CA GLU A 154 -1.35 14.71 4.69
C GLU A 154 -0.96 14.66 6.17
N ASP A 155 -1.70 15.41 7.00
CA ASP A 155 -1.53 15.38 8.45
C ASP A 155 -2.46 14.40 9.16
N GLU A 156 -3.43 13.85 8.45
CA GLU A 156 -4.36 12.84 8.97
C GLU A 156 -4.22 11.52 8.23
N GLU A 157 -4.57 10.43 8.89
CA GLU A 157 -4.64 9.09 8.27
C GLU A 157 -5.77 9.05 7.25
N ILE A 158 -5.56 8.36 6.12
CA ILE A 158 -6.55 8.34 5.04
C ILE A 158 -7.89 7.76 5.50
N ASP A 159 -8.97 8.43 5.14
CA ASP A 159 -10.32 7.94 5.39
C ASP A 159 -10.72 6.92 4.30
N SER A 160 -10.47 5.66 4.58
CA SER A 160 -10.86 4.55 3.71
C SER A 160 -11.21 3.31 4.51
N SER A 161 -12.07 2.46 3.97
CA SER A 161 -12.46 1.19 4.61
C SER A 161 -11.27 0.23 4.78
N TRP A 162 -10.21 0.39 3.97
CA TRP A 162 -8.97 -0.40 4.08
C TRP A 162 -7.98 0.16 5.10
N GLN A 163 -8.29 1.30 5.70
CA GLN A 163 -7.45 1.95 6.71
C GLN A 163 -8.19 2.03 8.05
N LYS A 164 -9.31 2.74 8.09
CA LYS A 164 -10.09 2.97 9.30
C LYS A 164 -11.18 1.92 9.54
N GLY A 165 -11.44 1.05 8.56
CA GLY A 165 -12.41 -0.03 8.70
C GLY A 165 -11.93 -1.14 9.63
N ILE A 166 -12.87 -1.84 10.26
CA ILE A 166 -12.63 -2.91 11.23
C ILE A 166 -11.64 -3.99 10.75
N ALA A 167 -11.60 -4.27 9.44
CA ALA A 167 -10.77 -5.33 8.87
C ALA A 167 -9.26 -5.11 9.05
N TYR A 168 -8.85 -3.89 9.37
CA TYR A 168 -7.45 -3.50 9.52
C TYR A 168 -7.15 -2.83 10.87
N LYS A 169 -7.96 -3.14 11.89
CA LYS A 169 -7.75 -2.70 13.27
C LYS A 169 -7.17 -3.82 14.12
N ILE A 170 -6.33 -3.47 15.09
CA ILE A 170 -5.76 -4.41 16.08
C ILE A 170 -6.81 -4.59 17.18
N LEU A 171 -7.81 -5.43 16.92
CA LEU A 171 -8.93 -5.62 17.85
C LEU A 171 -8.48 -6.27 19.17
N PRO A 172 -8.97 -5.78 20.33
CA PRO A 172 -8.77 -6.45 21.61
C PRO A 172 -9.27 -7.89 21.59
N GLY A 173 -8.60 -8.78 22.32
CA GLY A 173 -8.98 -10.22 22.39
C GLY A 173 -10.37 -10.49 22.98
N SER A 174 -11.02 -9.47 23.56
CA SER A 174 -12.43 -9.54 24.02
C SER A 174 -13.44 -9.46 22.87
N ILE A 175 -13.02 -8.96 21.68
CA ILE A 175 -13.86 -8.88 20.49
C ILE A 175 -13.80 -10.21 19.76
N ARG A 176 -14.90 -10.95 19.79
CA ARG A 176 -15.00 -12.30 19.21
C ARG A 176 -15.98 -12.40 18.05
N CYS A 177 -16.87 -11.42 17.90
CA CYS A 177 -17.86 -11.36 16.83
C CYS A 177 -18.18 -9.90 16.48
N LEU A 178 -18.93 -9.68 15.39
CA LEU A 178 -19.27 -8.34 14.93
C LEU A 178 -20.13 -7.54 15.93
N GLU A 179 -20.97 -8.25 16.70
CA GLU A 179 -21.79 -7.63 17.75
C GLU A 179 -20.94 -7.00 18.86
N ASP A 180 -19.77 -7.55 19.14
CA ASP A 180 -18.85 -6.99 20.14
C ASP A 180 -18.22 -5.67 19.67
N VAL A 181 -18.07 -5.48 18.35
CA VAL A 181 -17.49 -4.26 17.78
C VAL A 181 -18.29 -3.03 18.09
N SER A 182 -19.64 -3.15 18.18
CA SER A 182 -20.51 -2.03 18.56
C SER A 182 -20.26 -1.47 19.96
N LYS A 183 -19.50 -2.21 20.80
CA LYS A 183 -19.16 -1.84 22.18
C LYS A 183 -17.85 -1.04 22.30
N ILE A 184 -17.13 -0.87 21.20
CA ILE A 184 -15.85 -0.15 21.17
C ILE A 184 -15.89 0.98 20.13
N ASN A 185 -15.10 2.03 20.37
CA ASN A 185 -14.86 3.06 19.37
C ASN A 185 -13.67 2.64 18.51
N LEU A 186 -13.89 2.43 17.22
CA LEU A 186 -12.82 2.01 16.29
C LEU A 186 -11.72 3.07 16.09
N ASP A 187 -12.03 4.35 16.35
CA ASP A 187 -11.03 5.42 16.24
C ASP A 187 -9.97 5.34 17.37
N ASP A 188 -10.30 4.69 18.48
CA ASP A 188 -9.38 4.46 19.61
C ASP A 188 -8.51 3.20 19.42
N ILE A 189 -8.71 2.45 18.32
CA ILE A 189 -8.01 1.21 18.04
C ILE A 189 -6.96 1.41 16.95
N ASP A 190 -5.74 0.97 17.22
CA ASP A 190 -4.63 1.07 16.29
C ASP A 190 -4.89 0.35 14.96
N THR A 191 -4.47 0.97 13.88
CA THR A 191 -4.54 0.40 12.54
C THR A 191 -3.38 -0.55 12.30
N ILE A 192 -3.64 -1.73 11.70
CA ILE A 192 -2.59 -2.67 11.29
C ILE A 192 -1.80 -2.04 10.15
N ASN A 193 -0.56 -1.70 10.40
CA ASN A 193 0.40 -1.25 9.41
C ASN A 193 1.47 -2.31 9.18
N GLU A 194 2.15 -2.74 10.21
CA GLU A 194 3.26 -3.69 10.14
C GLU A 194 2.75 -5.14 10.16
N LEU A 195 3.54 -6.03 9.60
CA LEU A 195 3.34 -7.48 9.74
C LEU A 195 3.74 -7.89 11.15
N PRO A 196 2.98 -8.81 11.78
CA PRO A 196 3.33 -9.35 13.08
C PRO A 196 4.58 -10.21 13.03
#